data_03dd3394d2617d1600550af43379f9d2
#
_entry.id   03dd3394d2617d1600550af43379f9d2
#
_cell.length_a   1.000
_cell.length_b   1.000
_cell.length_c   1.000
_cell.angle_alpha   90.00
_cell.angle_beta   90.00
_cell.angle_gamma   90.00
#
_symmetry.space_group_name_H-M   'P 1'
#
loop_
_entity.id
_entity.type
_entity.pdbx_description
1 polymer ?
#
loop_
_entity_poly.entity_id
_entity_poly.type
_entity_poly.pdbx_seq_one_letter_code
_entity_poly.pdbx_strand_id
1 'polypeptide(L)'
;FPTRRSSDLEDLSSYLKRHNIVAIADIDTRKLTRLLREKGAQNGCIIAGDSPDAQLALEKAKAFPGLNGMDLAKEVTTAETYSWTQGSWTLAGDLPEAKAESELPFHVVAYDFGAKRNILRMLVDRGCRLTVVPAKTSAADVLALNPDGIFLSNGPGDPAPCDYAIEAIEKFLETDIPVFGICLGHQLLALASGAKTIKMKFGHHGGNHPVKDIDNNVVMITAQNHGFAVDEATLPANLRVTHKIGRASCRER
;
A
#
# COMPACT_ATOMS: atom_id res chain seq x y z
N PHE A 1 -4.85 12.86 32.27
CA PHE A 1 -4.81 12.80 30.81
C PHE A 1 -5.28 14.13 30.29
N PRO A 2 -4.51 14.86 29.46
CA PRO A 2 -5.02 15.98 28.71
C PRO A 2 -5.95 15.40 27.65
N THR A 3 -7.24 15.37 27.93
CA THR A 3 -8.25 15.09 26.92
C THR A 3 -8.23 16.28 25.96
N ARG A 4 -7.65 16.11 24.77
CA ARG A 4 -7.96 17.03 23.67
C ARG A 4 -9.48 17.04 23.54
N ARG A 5 -10.08 18.21 23.76
CA ARG A 5 -11.51 18.37 23.58
C ARG A 5 -11.82 18.14 22.09
N SER A 6 -12.98 17.58 21.79
CA SER A 6 -13.44 17.43 20.41
C SER A 6 -13.43 18.76 19.63
N SER A 7 -13.45 19.89 20.33
CA SER A 7 -13.30 21.24 19.77
C SER A 7 -11.90 21.56 19.24
N ASP A 8 -10.89 20.79 19.61
CA ASP A 8 -9.49 21.02 19.21
C ASP A 8 -9.13 20.22 17.94
N LEU A 9 -10.04 19.38 17.48
CA LEU A 9 -9.89 18.59 16.27
C LEU A 9 -10.72 19.21 15.15
N GLU A 10 -10.14 19.31 13.99
CA GLU A 10 -10.88 19.66 12.78
C GLU A 10 -11.87 18.54 12.45
N ASP A 11 -13.13 18.88 12.09
CA ASP A 11 -14.09 17.90 11.61
C ASP A 11 -13.72 17.38 10.21
N LEU A 12 -14.21 16.16 9.89
CA LEU A 12 -13.86 15.50 8.62
C LEU A 12 -14.27 16.33 7.40
N SER A 13 -15.41 17.03 7.45
CA SER A 13 -15.90 17.83 6.33
C SER A 13 -14.97 19.01 6.05
N SER A 14 -14.51 19.71 7.09
CA SER A 14 -13.54 20.82 7.01
C SER A 14 -12.19 20.34 6.49
N TYR A 15 -11.72 19.19 6.98
CA TYR A 15 -10.49 18.55 6.50
C TYR A 15 -10.58 18.24 4.98
N LEU A 16 -11.65 17.58 4.53
CA LEU A 16 -11.82 17.22 3.13
C LEU A 16 -11.89 18.45 2.22
N LYS A 17 -12.63 19.49 2.65
CA LYS A 17 -12.71 20.77 1.92
C LYS A 17 -11.35 21.45 1.79
N ARG A 18 -10.60 21.53 2.89
CA ARG A 18 -9.26 22.14 2.92
C ARG A 18 -8.28 21.42 1.99
N HIS A 19 -8.41 20.10 1.84
CA HIS A 19 -7.58 19.29 0.96
C HIS A 19 -8.18 19.09 -0.45
N ASN A 20 -9.30 19.78 -0.76
CA ASN A 20 -9.98 19.67 -2.04
C ASN A 20 -10.35 18.23 -2.44
N ILE A 21 -10.78 17.44 -1.46
CA ILE A 21 -11.16 16.04 -1.64
C ILE A 21 -12.67 15.95 -1.80
N VAL A 22 -13.11 15.40 -2.93
CA VAL A 22 -14.54 15.15 -3.19
C VAL A 22 -15.03 14.00 -2.32
N ALA A 23 -16.15 14.20 -1.64
CA ALA A 23 -16.75 13.20 -0.77
C ALA A 23 -18.28 13.20 -0.88
N ILE A 24 -18.91 12.08 -0.54
CA ILE A 24 -20.36 11.93 -0.48
C ILE A 24 -20.77 11.40 0.90
N ALA A 25 -21.83 11.97 1.47
CA ALA A 25 -22.40 11.55 2.74
C ALA A 25 -23.89 11.16 2.57
N ASP A 26 -24.49 10.64 3.61
CA ASP A 26 -25.93 10.30 3.69
C ASP A 26 -26.41 9.27 2.65
N ILE A 27 -25.50 8.38 2.21
CA ILE A 27 -25.84 7.25 1.35
C ILE A 27 -26.14 5.99 2.17
N ASP A 28 -26.94 5.08 1.63
CA ASP A 28 -27.17 3.75 2.23
C ASP A 28 -25.95 2.86 2.06
N THR A 29 -24.99 2.99 2.97
CA THR A 29 -23.75 2.21 2.97
C THR A 29 -23.99 0.72 3.18
N ARG A 30 -25.09 0.33 3.85
CA ARG A 30 -25.48 -1.08 4.02
C ARG A 30 -25.91 -1.69 2.69
N LYS A 31 -26.73 -0.99 1.92
CA LYS A 31 -27.13 -1.40 0.56
C LYS A 31 -25.91 -1.50 -0.36
N LEU A 32 -25.01 -0.51 -0.31
CA LEU A 32 -23.76 -0.53 -1.05
C LEU A 32 -22.92 -1.76 -0.70
N THR A 33 -22.73 -2.05 0.58
CA THR A 33 -21.98 -3.22 1.07
C THR A 33 -22.61 -4.53 0.57
N ARG A 34 -23.94 -4.65 0.56
CA ARG A 34 -24.64 -5.84 0.03
C ARG A 34 -24.39 -6.01 -1.47
N LEU A 35 -24.47 -4.93 -2.25
CA LEU A 35 -24.17 -4.96 -3.69
C LEU A 35 -22.74 -5.41 -3.97
N LEU A 36 -21.77 -4.88 -3.23
CA LEU A 36 -20.36 -5.26 -3.37
C LEU A 36 -20.12 -6.72 -2.96
N ARG A 37 -20.83 -7.21 -1.93
CA ARG A 37 -20.77 -8.62 -1.52
C ARG A 37 -21.30 -9.58 -2.58
N GLU A 38 -22.36 -9.22 -3.28
CA GLU A 38 -22.98 -10.06 -4.31
C GLU A 38 -22.22 -10.00 -5.64
N LYS A 39 -21.87 -8.80 -6.09
CA LYS A 39 -21.32 -8.54 -7.42
C LYS A 39 -19.79 -8.48 -7.48
N GLY A 40 -19.11 -8.35 -6.33
CA GLY A 40 -17.69 -8.06 -6.26
C GLY A 40 -17.40 -6.56 -6.27
N ALA A 41 -16.13 -6.20 -6.38
CA ALA A 41 -15.70 -4.80 -6.53
C ALA A 41 -16.35 -4.18 -7.79
N GLN A 42 -16.87 -2.96 -7.62
CA GLN A 42 -17.56 -2.21 -8.68
C GLN A 42 -16.84 -0.90 -8.94
N ASN A 43 -16.87 -0.44 -10.19
CA ASN A 43 -16.44 0.90 -10.54
C ASN A 43 -17.47 1.92 -10.02
N GLY A 44 -16.98 3.08 -9.60
CA GLY A 44 -17.82 4.18 -9.12
C GLY A 44 -17.31 5.53 -9.58
N CYS A 45 -18.19 6.51 -9.61
CA CYS A 45 -17.85 7.90 -9.88
C CYS A 45 -18.57 8.79 -8.88
N ILE A 46 -17.88 9.80 -8.37
CA ILE A 46 -18.46 10.88 -7.55
C ILE A 46 -18.26 12.17 -8.30
N ILE A 47 -19.33 12.94 -8.50
CA ILE A 47 -19.30 14.27 -9.09
C ILE A 47 -19.78 15.27 -8.04
N ALA A 48 -19.01 16.34 -7.84
CA ALA A 48 -19.38 17.47 -6.99
C ALA A 48 -19.47 18.73 -7.84
N GLY A 49 -20.34 19.66 -7.41
CA GLY A 49 -20.58 20.94 -8.08
C GLY A 49 -21.97 21.47 -7.76
N ASP A 50 -22.33 22.65 -8.29
CA ASP A 50 -23.62 23.27 -8.02
C ASP A 50 -24.82 22.50 -8.63
N SER A 51 -24.56 21.75 -9.72
CA SER A 51 -25.57 20.96 -10.43
C SER A 51 -24.97 19.61 -10.85
N PRO A 52 -24.74 18.66 -9.94
CA PRO A 52 -24.10 17.39 -10.25
C PRO A 52 -25.03 16.54 -11.15
N ASP A 53 -24.49 16.07 -12.28
CA ASP A 53 -25.19 15.23 -13.24
C ASP A 53 -24.99 13.75 -12.92
N ALA A 54 -26.05 13.09 -12.47
CA ALA A 54 -26.05 11.67 -12.11
C ALA A 54 -25.84 10.77 -13.34
N GLN A 55 -26.34 11.17 -14.54
CA GLN A 55 -26.19 10.41 -15.76
C GLN A 55 -24.71 10.41 -16.21
N LEU A 56 -24.07 11.56 -16.18
CA LEU A 56 -22.63 11.71 -16.45
C LEU A 56 -21.79 10.89 -15.45
N ALA A 57 -22.17 10.87 -14.17
CA ALA A 57 -21.48 10.04 -13.16
C ALA A 57 -21.58 8.55 -13.51
N LEU A 58 -22.77 8.09 -13.91
CA LEU A 58 -22.99 6.70 -14.31
C LEU A 58 -22.20 6.33 -15.58
N GLU A 59 -22.17 7.21 -16.56
CA GLU A 59 -21.41 7.01 -17.80
C GLU A 59 -19.90 6.90 -17.51
N LYS A 60 -19.35 7.80 -16.69
CA LYS A 60 -17.95 7.75 -16.26
C LYS A 60 -17.62 6.47 -15.48
N ALA A 61 -18.50 6.06 -14.57
CA ALA A 61 -18.32 4.82 -13.83
C ALA A 61 -18.32 3.59 -14.74
N LYS A 62 -19.20 3.54 -15.74
CA LYS A 62 -19.26 2.46 -16.75
C LYS A 62 -18.07 2.47 -17.71
N ALA A 63 -17.59 3.65 -18.07
CA ALA A 63 -16.46 3.81 -18.99
C ALA A 63 -15.09 3.48 -18.33
N PHE A 64 -15.02 3.44 -16.99
CA PHE A 64 -13.79 3.11 -16.31
C PHE A 64 -13.43 1.62 -16.53
N PRO A 65 -12.24 1.31 -17.07
CA PRO A 65 -11.87 -0.07 -17.44
C PRO A 65 -11.60 -1.00 -16.25
N GLY A 66 -11.57 -0.46 -15.03
CA GLY A 66 -11.15 -1.18 -13.83
C GLY A 66 -9.63 -1.08 -13.61
N LEU A 67 -9.15 -1.75 -12.54
CA LEU A 67 -7.74 -1.67 -12.14
C LEU A 67 -6.84 -2.69 -12.84
N ASN A 68 -7.42 -3.66 -13.51
CA ASN A 68 -6.65 -4.71 -14.18
C ASN A 68 -5.84 -4.13 -15.34
N GLY A 69 -4.54 -4.37 -15.37
CA GLY A 69 -3.62 -3.81 -16.34
C GLY A 69 -3.27 -2.33 -16.13
N MET A 70 -3.71 -1.70 -15.01
CA MET A 70 -3.38 -0.31 -14.70
C MET A 70 -2.16 -0.19 -13.79
N ASP A 71 -1.07 0.33 -14.32
CA ASP A 71 0.06 0.79 -13.54
C ASP A 71 -0.24 2.18 -12.96
N LEU A 72 -0.72 2.20 -11.71
CA LEU A 72 -0.96 3.44 -10.97
C LEU A 72 0.23 3.84 -10.08
N ALA A 73 1.19 2.97 -9.86
CA ALA A 73 2.38 3.27 -9.07
C ALA A 73 3.19 4.43 -9.67
N LYS A 74 3.34 4.47 -10.99
CA LYS A 74 4.03 5.55 -11.70
C LYS A 74 3.31 6.90 -11.65
N GLU A 75 1.99 6.91 -11.35
CA GLU A 75 1.19 8.14 -11.29
C GLU A 75 1.25 8.79 -9.89
N VAL A 76 1.48 7.98 -8.85
CA VAL A 76 1.44 8.43 -7.44
C VAL A 76 2.82 8.53 -6.80
N THR A 77 3.86 8.07 -7.48
CA THR A 77 5.25 8.11 -7.02
C THR A 77 5.75 9.54 -6.83
N THR A 78 6.74 9.70 -5.95
CA THR A 78 7.46 10.98 -5.85
C THR A 78 8.14 11.36 -7.15
N ALA A 79 8.21 12.66 -7.44
CA ALA A 79 8.92 13.17 -8.62
C ALA A 79 10.46 13.15 -8.45
N GLU A 80 10.93 13.32 -7.21
CA GLU A 80 12.36 13.43 -6.87
C GLU A 80 12.73 12.55 -5.69
N THR A 81 13.98 12.17 -5.64
CA THR A 81 14.57 11.46 -4.49
C THR A 81 14.65 12.40 -3.28
N TYR A 82 14.28 11.90 -2.10
CA TYR A 82 14.37 12.66 -0.86
C TYR A 82 14.80 11.80 0.33
N SER A 83 15.34 12.45 1.37
CA SER A 83 15.69 11.80 2.63
C SER A 83 14.53 11.84 3.61
N TRP A 84 14.40 10.79 4.44
CA TRP A 84 13.39 10.73 5.50
C TRP A 84 13.99 10.16 6.78
N THR A 85 13.94 10.96 7.85
CA THR A 85 14.47 10.61 9.19
C THR A 85 13.50 10.90 10.33
N GLN A 86 12.23 11.25 10.02
CA GLN A 86 11.20 11.52 11.01
C GLN A 86 10.54 10.23 11.49
N GLY A 87 10.48 10.03 12.80
CA GLY A 87 9.83 8.89 13.45
C GLY A 87 8.31 9.04 13.61
N SER A 88 7.71 8.08 14.32
CA SER A 88 6.27 7.98 14.51
C SER A 88 5.74 9.03 15.47
N TRP A 89 4.53 9.51 15.19
CA TRP A 89 3.76 10.37 16.06
C TRP A 89 3.37 9.66 17.37
N THR A 90 3.29 10.41 18.46
CA THR A 90 2.82 9.92 19.76
C THR A 90 1.61 10.72 20.24
N LEU A 91 0.75 10.10 21.04
CA LEU A 91 -0.44 10.77 21.62
C LEU A 91 -0.10 11.94 22.54
N ALA A 92 1.11 11.98 23.07
CA ALA A 92 1.54 12.99 24.05
C ALA A 92 2.08 14.27 23.41
N GLY A 93 2.25 14.35 22.09
CA GLY A 93 2.89 15.49 21.45
C GLY A 93 2.66 15.59 19.95
N ASP A 94 3.30 16.56 19.35
CA ASP A 94 3.36 16.77 17.91
C ASP A 94 4.21 15.70 17.22
N LEU A 95 4.29 15.77 15.89
CA LEU A 95 5.22 14.93 15.14
C LEU A 95 6.64 15.18 15.67
N PRO A 96 7.41 14.10 15.95
CA PRO A 96 8.79 14.26 16.42
C PRO A 96 9.62 14.97 15.35
N GLU A 97 10.66 15.68 15.82
CA GLU A 97 11.67 16.23 14.94
C GLU A 97 12.39 15.11 14.16
N ALA A 98 12.99 15.49 13.03
CA ALA A 98 13.84 14.57 12.29
C ALA A 98 15.03 14.15 13.16
N LYS A 99 15.33 12.84 13.20
CA LYS A 99 16.49 12.32 13.93
C LYS A 99 17.77 12.63 13.18
N ALA A 100 18.87 12.79 13.90
CA ALA A 100 20.19 12.90 13.29
C ALA A 100 20.56 11.58 12.59
N GLU A 101 21.27 11.63 11.47
CA GLU A 101 21.70 10.43 10.75
C GLU A 101 22.59 9.51 11.60
N SER A 102 23.36 10.09 12.53
CA SER A 102 24.19 9.34 13.49
C SER A 102 23.39 8.44 14.44
N GLU A 103 22.09 8.72 14.63
CA GLU A 103 21.18 7.91 15.44
C GLU A 103 20.51 6.79 14.63
N LEU A 104 20.72 6.78 13.32
CA LEU A 104 20.07 5.88 12.36
C LEU A 104 21.14 5.06 11.62
N PRO A 105 21.67 3.99 12.25
CA PRO A 105 22.82 3.24 11.72
C PRO A 105 22.56 2.54 10.39
N PHE A 106 21.30 2.22 10.07
CA PHE A 106 20.97 1.49 8.84
C PHE A 106 20.50 2.43 7.74
N HIS A 107 21.05 2.27 6.53
CA HIS A 107 20.61 2.99 5.35
C HIS A 107 19.67 2.11 4.52
N VAL A 108 18.40 2.51 4.41
CA VAL A 108 17.41 1.81 3.60
C VAL A 108 16.99 2.68 2.43
N VAL A 109 17.10 2.15 1.21
CA VAL A 109 16.52 2.79 0.03
C VAL A 109 15.09 2.29 -0.15
N ALA A 110 14.14 3.22 -0.15
CA ALA A 110 12.72 2.94 -0.23
C ALA A 110 12.14 3.35 -1.58
N TYR A 111 11.66 2.41 -2.37
CA TYR A 111 10.88 2.72 -3.58
C TYR A 111 9.51 3.26 -3.20
N ASP A 112 9.17 4.42 -3.75
CA ASP A 112 7.84 5.02 -3.59
C ASP A 112 6.90 4.60 -4.71
N PHE A 113 6.07 3.60 -4.43
CA PHE A 113 4.94 3.21 -5.28
C PHE A 113 3.62 3.82 -4.81
N GLY A 114 3.65 4.80 -3.91
CA GLY A 114 2.53 5.38 -3.18
C GLY A 114 2.66 5.12 -1.69
N ALA A 115 3.86 5.35 -1.14
CA ALA A 115 4.23 4.99 0.22
C ALA A 115 3.40 5.73 1.27
N LYS A 116 2.81 4.99 2.20
CA LYS A 116 2.21 5.57 3.40
C LYS A 116 3.32 6.09 4.31
N ARG A 117 3.31 7.38 4.59
CA ARG A 117 4.33 8.03 5.45
C ARG A 117 4.54 7.34 6.80
N ASN A 118 3.49 6.73 7.35
CA ASN A 118 3.64 6.02 8.62
C ASN A 118 4.52 4.78 8.52
N ILE A 119 4.62 4.14 7.36
CA ILE A 119 5.54 3.02 7.15
C ILE A 119 6.98 3.53 7.20
N LEU A 120 7.27 4.67 6.56
CA LEU A 120 8.59 5.31 6.60
C LEU A 120 8.96 5.65 8.04
N ARG A 121 8.02 6.23 8.82
CA ARG A 121 8.22 6.52 10.25
C ARG A 121 8.57 5.29 11.06
N MET A 122 7.85 4.18 10.83
CA MET A 122 8.09 2.92 11.53
C MET A 122 9.45 2.31 11.22
N LEU A 123 10.01 2.54 10.04
CA LEU A 123 11.38 2.15 9.69
C LEU A 123 12.38 3.01 10.44
N VAL A 124 12.15 4.34 10.53
CA VAL A 124 12.98 5.26 11.31
C VAL A 124 12.98 4.91 12.79
N ASP A 125 11.83 4.52 13.36
CA ASP A 125 11.75 4.06 14.76
C ASP A 125 12.60 2.82 15.03
N ARG A 126 12.96 2.08 13.98
CA ARG A 126 13.82 0.88 14.02
C ARG A 126 15.28 1.16 13.65
N GLY A 127 15.68 2.43 13.61
CA GLY A 127 17.05 2.83 13.35
C GLY A 127 17.41 2.97 11.87
N CYS A 128 16.45 3.07 10.98
CA CYS A 128 16.71 3.22 9.55
C CYS A 128 16.63 4.70 9.13
N ARG A 129 17.70 5.24 8.53
CA ARG A 129 17.59 6.43 7.69
C ARG A 129 17.16 6.02 6.30
N LEU A 130 16.26 6.80 5.70
CA LEU A 130 15.69 6.41 4.42
C LEU A 130 16.09 7.38 3.32
N THR A 131 16.45 6.81 2.16
CA THR A 131 16.46 7.52 0.87
C THR A 131 15.26 7.02 0.09
N VAL A 132 14.26 7.87 -0.09
CA VAL A 132 13.04 7.53 -0.83
C VAL A 132 13.26 7.89 -2.30
N VAL A 133 13.06 6.93 -3.19
CA VAL A 133 13.32 7.07 -4.62
C VAL A 133 12.04 6.88 -5.45
N PRO A 134 11.94 7.53 -6.62
CA PRO A 134 10.83 7.30 -7.56
C PRO A 134 10.70 5.85 -7.99
N ALA A 135 9.49 5.44 -8.35
CA ALA A 135 9.16 4.07 -8.77
C ALA A 135 10.03 3.52 -9.91
N LYS A 136 10.47 4.39 -10.81
CA LYS A 136 11.28 4.03 -12.00
C LYS A 136 12.79 4.15 -11.81
N THR A 137 13.26 4.38 -10.59
CA THR A 137 14.71 4.46 -10.32
C THR A 137 15.37 3.14 -10.67
N SER A 138 16.48 3.18 -11.39
CA SER A 138 17.17 1.97 -11.84
C SER A 138 17.81 1.24 -10.66
N ALA A 139 17.98 -0.08 -10.78
CA ALA A 139 18.71 -0.86 -9.79
C ALA A 139 20.15 -0.37 -9.61
N ALA A 140 20.81 0.05 -10.68
CA ALA A 140 22.17 0.56 -10.63
C ALA A 140 22.28 1.83 -9.79
N ASP A 141 21.34 2.77 -9.95
CA ASP A 141 21.31 4.01 -9.16
C ASP A 141 21.05 3.73 -7.67
N VAL A 142 20.17 2.77 -7.37
CA VAL A 142 19.91 2.36 -5.98
C VAL A 142 21.12 1.69 -5.35
N LEU A 143 21.75 0.77 -6.05
CA LEU A 143 22.97 0.07 -5.55
C LEU A 143 24.15 1.02 -5.37
N ALA A 144 24.27 2.08 -6.20
CA ALA A 144 25.28 3.12 -6.04
C ALA A 144 25.15 3.92 -4.73
N LEU A 145 23.97 3.91 -4.10
CA LEU A 145 23.73 4.52 -2.79
C LEU A 145 24.28 3.66 -1.62
N ASN A 146 24.76 2.45 -1.89
CA ASN A 146 25.26 1.49 -0.91
C ASN A 146 24.26 1.25 0.25
N PRO A 147 23.03 0.79 -0.02
CA PRO A 147 22.04 0.55 1.02
C PRO A 147 22.35 -0.71 1.84
N ASP A 148 22.00 -0.69 3.14
CA ASP A 148 21.96 -1.87 4.00
C ASP A 148 20.71 -2.71 3.77
N GLY A 149 19.68 -2.16 3.11
CA GLY A 149 18.44 -2.84 2.77
C GLY A 149 17.60 -2.05 1.78
N ILE A 150 16.71 -2.75 1.09
CA ILE A 150 15.80 -2.17 0.11
C ILE A 150 14.36 -2.39 0.57
N PHE A 151 13.58 -1.32 0.58
CA PHE A 151 12.16 -1.36 0.91
C PHE A 151 11.30 -1.05 -0.33
N LEU A 152 10.36 -1.95 -0.62
CA LEU A 152 9.37 -1.81 -1.69
C LEU A 152 8.03 -1.42 -1.07
N SER A 153 7.58 -0.20 -1.29
CA SER A 153 6.41 0.32 -0.60
C SER A 153 5.10 -0.30 -1.07
N ASN A 154 4.05 -0.05 -0.31
CA ASN A 154 2.68 -0.22 -0.77
C ASN A 154 2.39 0.72 -1.94
N GLY A 155 1.36 0.39 -2.73
CA GLY A 155 0.91 1.23 -3.82
C GLY A 155 -0.42 0.77 -4.40
N PRO A 156 -1.05 1.59 -5.26
CA PRO A 156 -2.27 1.24 -5.98
C PRO A 156 -1.98 0.52 -7.29
N GLY A 157 -3.02 -0.03 -7.90
CA GLY A 157 -2.99 -0.59 -9.24
C GLY A 157 -2.70 -2.08 -9.31
N ASP A 158 -2.43 -2.52 -10.53
CA ASP A 158 -2.03 -3.89 -10.84
C ASP A 158 -0.50 -3.97 -10.81
N PRO A 159 0.10 -4.95 -10.11
CA PRO A 159 1.55 -5.12 -10.11
C PRO A 159 2.12 -5.60 -11.45
N ALA A 160 1.33 -6.34 -12.25
CA ALA A 160 1.83 -6.99 -13.45
C ALA A 160 2.41 -6.04 -14.52
N PRO A 161 1.85 -4.84 -14.78
CA PRO A 161 2.42 -3.91 -15.77
C PRO A 161 3.59 -3.04 -15.25
N CYS A 162 4.07 -3.26 -14.01
CA CYS A 162 5.18 -2.51 -13.44
C CYS A 162 6.55 -3.12 -13.82
N ASP A 163 6.80 -3.36 -15.09
CA ASP A 163 8.00 -4.06 -15.60
C ASP A 163 9.30 -3.43 -15.08
N TYR A 164 9.38 -2.10 -15.07
CA TYR A 164 10.54 -1.34 -14.57
C TYR A 164 10.89 -1.69 -13.11
N ALA A 165 9.89 -1.96 -12.28
CA ALA A 165 10.11 -2.32 -10.88
C ALA A 165 10.50 -3.79 -10.76
N ILE A 166 9.88 -4.67 -11.54
CA ILE A 166 10.19 -6.11 -11.59
C ILE A 166 11.64 -6.30 -12.01
N GLU A 167 12.08 -5.66 -13.10
CA GLU A 167 13.47 -5.71 -13.60
C GLU A 167 14.48 -5.22 -12.55
N ALA A 168 14.15 -4.12 -11.83
CA ALA A 168 15.02 -3.63 -10.77
C ALA A 168 15.12 -4.62 -9.61
N ILE A 169 13.98 -5.22 -9.20
CA ILE A 169 13.95 -6.20 -8.11
C ILE A 169 14.72 -7.47 -8.48
N GLU A 170 14.63 -7.95 -9.72
CA GLU A 170 15.42 -9.09 -10.19
C GLU A 170 16.92 -8.85 -9.98
N LYS A 171 17.42 -7.62 -10.24
CA LYS A 171 18.80 -7.26 -9.97
C LYS A 171 19.15 -7.22 -8.49
N PHE A 172 18.23 -6.81 -7.62
CA PHE A 172 18.45 -6.87 -6.18
C PHE A 172 18.50 -8.29 -5.66
N LEU A 173 17.72 -9.21 -6.23
CA LEU A 173 17.74 -10.63 -5.88
C LEU A 173 19.05 -11.35 -6.28
N GLU A 174 19.87 -10.75 -7.16
CA GLU A 174 21.23 -11.19 -7.48
C GLU A 174 22.26 -10.78 -6.40
N THR A 175 21.86 -9.97 -5.41
CA THR A 175 22.72 -9.45 -4.32
C THR A 175 22.35 -10.07 -2.97
N ASP A 176 23.23 -9.87 -1.96
CA ASP A 176 22.95 -10.27 -0.58
C ASP A 176 22.19 -9.19 0.22
N ILE A 177 21.76 -8.08 -0.43
CA ILE A 177 21.06 -6.99 0.22
C ILE A 177 19.62 -7.45 0.54
N PRO A 178 19.18 -7.36 1.81
CA PRO A 178 17.82 -7.74 2.17
C PRO A 178 16.78 -6.84 1.51
N VAL A 179 15.74 -7.45 0.93
CA VAL A 179 14.62 -6.77 0.27
C VAL A 179 13.34 -7.06 1.03
N PHE A 180 12.61 -6.03 1.39
CA PHE A 180 11.32 -6.14 2.07
C PHE A 180 10.22 -5.40 1.33
N GLY A 181 9.10 -6.07 1.05
CA GLY A 181 7.96 -5.50 0.32
C GLY A 181 6.66 -5.52 1.10
N ILE A 182 5.87 -4.45 0.99
CA ILE A 182 4.53 -4.35 1.58
C ILE A 182 3.47 -4.16 0.48
N CYS A 183 2.40 -4.98 0.49
CA CYS A 183 1.26 -4.89 -0.43
C CYS A 183 1.74 -4.96 -1.89
N LEU A 184 1.69 -3.86 -2.65
CA LEU A 184 2.20 -3.82 -4.02
C LEU A 184 3.68 -4.26 -4.10
N GLY A 185 4.52 -3.78 -3.18
CA GLY A 185 5.93 -4.17 -3.12
C GLY A 185 6.14 -5.67 -2.87
N HIS A 186 5.30 -6.30 -2.03
CA HIS A 186 5.29 -7.74 -1.84
C HIS A 186 4.89 -8.49 -3.12
N GLN A 187 3.89 -7.98 -3.84
CA GLN A 187 3.43 -8.58 -5.10
C GLN A 187 4.48 -8.47 -6.20
N LEU A 188 5.16 -7.32 -6.31
CA LEU A 188 6.27 -7.11 -7.25
C LEU A 188 7.45 -8.03 -6.95
N LEU A 189 7.80 -8.19 -5.66
CA LEU A 189 8.85 -9.11 -5.23
C LEU A 189 8.50 -10.55 -5.62
N ALA A 190 7.24 -10.96 -5.47
CA ALA A 190 6.79 -12.28 -5.88
C ALA A 190 6.87 -12.47 -7.41
N LEU A 191 6.47 -11.46 -8.20
CA LEU A 191 6.58 -11.47 -9.66
C LEU A 191 8.04 -11.61 -10.10
N ALA A 192 8.94 -10.78 -9.57
CA ALA A 192 10.38 -10.84 -9.84
C ALA A 192 11.01 -12.18 -9.45
N SER A 193 10.42 -12.87 -8.48
CA SER A 193 10.84 -14.22 -8.07
C SER A 193 10.23 -15.34 -8.93
N GLY A 194 9.41 -15.02 -9.94
CA GLY A 194 8.80 -15.98 -10.87
C GLY A 194 7.39 -16.47 -10.52
N ALA A 195 6.77 -15.94 -9.47
CA ALA A 195 5.38 -16.21 -9.16
C ALA A 195 4.43 -15.37 -10.05
N LYS A 196 3.13 -15.59 -9.93
CA LYS A 196 2.07 -14.80 -10.60
C LYS A 196 1.19 -14.11 -9.58
N THR A 197 0.49 -13.07 -10.02
CA THR A 197 -0.54 -12.39 -9.23
C THR A 197 -1.92 -12.59 -9.84
N ILE A 198 -2.94 -12.53 -8.99
CA ILE A 198 -4.34 -12.67 -9.38
C ILE A 198 -5.15 -11.48 -8.86
N LYS A 199 -6.11 -11.03 -9.66
CA LYS A 199 -7.13 -10.07 -9.24
C LYS A 199 -8.20 -10.79 -8.43
N MET A 200 -8.38 -10.41 -7.18
CA MET A 200 -9.41 -10.98 -6.33
C MET A 200 -10.80 -10.39 -6.66
N LYS A 201 -11.85 -11.18 -6.46
CA LYS A 201 -13.24 -10.74 -6.65
C LYS A 201 -13.62 -9.56 -5.76
N PHE A 202 -13.18 -9.58 -4.49
CA PHE A 202 -13.53 -8.56 -3.48
C PHE A 202 -12.32 -7.80 -2.98
N GLY A 203 -11.14 -8.43 -2.95
CA GLY A 203 -9.98 -7.98 -2.20
C GLY A 203 -10.14 -8.22 -0.68
N HIS A 204 -9.11 -7.80 0.06
CA HIS A 204 -9.15 -7.76 1.52
C HIS A 204 -9.07 -6.31 1.97
N HIS A 205 -10.11 -5.83 2.64
CA HIS A 205 -10.23 -4.44 3.09
C HIS A 205 -10.76 -4.40 4.53
N GLY A 206 -9.97 -3.83 5.44
CA GLY A 206 -10.35 -3.64 6.84
C GLY A 206 -9.27 -4.03 7.83
N GLY A 207 -9.49 -3.70 9.10
CA GLY A 207 -8.55 -3.91 10.20
C GLY A 207 -8.76 -5.21 11.00
N ASN A 208 -9.50 -6.18 10.46
CA ASN A 208 -9.93 -7.38 11.18
C ASN A 208 -9.73 -8.67 10.37
N HIS A 209 -8.70 -8.72 9.56
CA HIS A 209 -8.37 -9.89 8.76
C HIS A 209 -7.43 -10.84 9.53
N PRO A 210 -7.83 -12.10 9.76
CA PRO A 210 -6.94 -13.08 10.38
C PRO A 210 -5.85 -13.51 9.39
N VAL A 211 -4.63 -13.52 9.86
CA VAL A 211 -3.46 -14.07 9.15
C VAL A 211 -2.87 -15.16 10.02
N LYS A 212 -2.71 -16.34 9.46
CA LYS A 212 -2.11 -17.49 10.15
C LYS A 212 -0.60 -17.48 9.88
N ASP A 213 0.19 -17.45 10.94
CA ASP A 213 1.58 -17.85 10.94
C ASP A 213 1.62 -19.39 10.87
N ILE A 214 2.17 -19.92 9.79
CA ILE A 214 2.15 -21.36 9.50
C ILE A 214 3.15 -22.10 10.38
N ASP A 215 4.32 -21.49 10.62
CA ASP A 215 5.41 -22.10 11.37
C ASP A 215 5.07 -22.22 12.85
N ASN A 216 4.49 -21.16 13.43
CA ASN A 216 4.15 -21.12 14.85
C ASN A 216 2.69 -21.51 15.14
N ASN A 217 1.88 -21.75 14.11
CA ASN A 217 0.46 -22.08 14.20
C ASN A 217 -0.37 -21.03 14.99
N VAL A 218 0.02 -19.76 14.91
CA VAL A 218 -0.63 -18.62 15.58
C VAL A 218 -1.45 -17.83 14.58
N VAL A 219 -2.61 -17.32 15.03
CA VAL A 219 -3.45 -16.43 14.21
C VAL A 219 -3.35 -15.01 14.77
N MET A 220 -2.97 -14.07 13.91
CA MET A 220 -2.90 -12.65 14.21
C MET A 220 -4.00 -11.91 13.47
N ILE A 221 -4.57 -10.88 14.09
CA ILE A 221 -5.51 -9.98 13.43
C ILE A 221 -4.73 -8.83 12.81
N THR A 222 -4.94 -8.61 11.51
CA THR A 222 -4.18 -7.65 10.71
C THR A 222 -5.08 -6.68 9.97
N ALA A 223 -4.54 -5.52 9.60
CA ALA A 223 -5.16 -4.59 8.68
C ALA A 223 -4.72 -4.93 7.24
N GLN A 224 -5.69 -5.07 6.35
CA GLN A 224 -5.48 -5.39 4.94
C GLN A 224 -6.18 -4.35 4.05
N ASN A 225 -5.55 -4.01 2.93
CA ASN A 225 -6.14 -3.16 1.91
C ASN A 225 -5.51 -3.45 0.56
N HIS A 226 -5.93 -4.54 -0.09
CA HIS A 226 -5.41 -4.93 -1.41
C HIS A 226 -6.47 -5.66 -2.24
N GLY A 227 -6.44 -5.44 -3.55
CA GLY A 227 -7.33 -6.08 -4.53
C GLY A 227 -6.66 -7.17 -5.37
N PHE A 228 -5.33 -7.28 -5.28
CA PHE A 228 -4.53 -8.32 -5.93
C PHE A 228 -3.85 -9.17 -4.86
N ALA A 229 -3.55 -10.41 -5.20
CA ALA A 229 -2.82 -11.33 -4.33
C ALA A 229 -1.80 -12.13 -5.14
N VAL A 230 -0.77 -12.64 -4.48
CA VAL A 230 0.13 -13.63 -5.08
C VAL A 230 -0.62 -14.95 -5.21
N ASP A 231 -0.53 -15.58 -6.37
CA ASP A 231 -1.11 -16.90 -6.61
C ASP A 231 -0.19 -17.98 -6.04
N GLU A 232 -0.61 -18.55 -4.90
CA GLU A 232 0.14 -19.60 -4.19
C GLU A 232 0.45 -20.81 -5.09
N ALA A 233 -0.43 -21.13 -6.04
CA ALA A 233 -0.22 -22.28 -6.95
C ALA A 233 0.94 -22.07 -7.93
N THR A 234 1.42 -20.84 -8.09
CA THR A 234 2.51 -20.48 -9.01
C THR A 234 3.84 -20.22 -8.31
N LEU A 235 3.91 -20.41 -6.99
CA LEU A 235 5.13 -20.14 -6.24
C LEU A 235 6.25 -21.09 -6.69
N PRO A 236 7.43 -20.57 -7.07
CA PRO A 236 8.58 -21.40 -7.38
C PRO A 236 9.16 -22.04 -6.11
N ALA A 237 9.95 -23.10 -6.27
CA ALA A 237 10.46 -23.92 -5.17
C ALA A 237 11.39 -23.17 -4.18
N ASN A 238 11.97 -22.05 -4.60
CA ASN A 238 12.81 -21.19 -3.76
C ASN A 238 12.01 -20.22 -2.87
N LEU A 239 10.68 -20.16 -3.01
CA LEU A 239 9.81 -19.36 -2.16
C LEU A 239 8.98 -20.24 -1.23
N ARG A 240 8.79 -19.77 -0.01
CA ARG A 240 8.00 -20.45 1.02
C ARG A 240 6.94 -19.50 1.60
N VAL A 241 5.71 -20.00 1.71
CA VAL A 241 4.65 -19.31 2.43
C VAL A 241 4.88 -19.47 3.93
N THR A 242 5.09 -18.38 4.63
CA THR A 242 5.22 -18.35 6.09
C THR A 242 3.93 -17.93 6.78
N HIS A 243 3.17 -17.05 6.12
CA HIS A 243 1.93 -16.48 6.63
C HIS A 243 0.86 -16.54 5.57
N LYS A 244 -0.35 -16.92 5.96
CA LYS A 244 -1.49 -17.02 5.03
C LYS A 244 -2.69 -16.27 5.55
N ILE A 245 -3.21 -15.34 4.75
CA ILE A 245 -4.46 -14.66 5.05
C ILE A 245 -5.63 -15.56 4.70
N GLY A 246 -6.64 -15.63 5.57
CA GLY A 246 -7.86 -16.37 5.29
C GLY A 246 -8.85 -16.26 6.45
N ARG A 247 -10.12 -16.27 6.12
CA ARG A 247 -11.16 -16.52 7.11
C ARG A 247 -11.41 -18.02 7.16
N ALA A 248 -11.71 -18.55 8.32
CA ALA A 248 -12.19 -19.93 8.49
C ALA A 248 -13.45 -20.23 7.63
N SER A 249 -14.14 -19.16 7.19
CA SER A 249 -15.30 -19.20 6.28
C SER A 249 -14.97 -19.03 4.80
N CYS A 250 -13.70 -18.81 4.42
CA CYS A 250 -13.25 -18.84 3.02
C CYS A 250 -12.99 -20.27 2.54
N ARG A 251 -13.73 -21.23 3.05
CA ARG A 251 -13.97 -22.44 2.28
C ARG A 251 -14.89 -22.01 1.14
N GLU A 252 -14.36 -22.04 -0.06
CA GLU A 252 -15.16 -22.01 -1.27
C GLU A 252 -16.28 -23.05 -1.14
N ARG A 253 -17.50 -22.57 -1.15
CA ARG A 253 -18.67 -23.37 -1.44
C ARG A 253 -19.14 -22.98 -2.83
#